data_0edb47060c3b8ce951ab3d4943d9219d
#
_entry.id   0edb47060c3b8ce951ab3d4943d9219d
#
_cell.length_a   1.000
_cell.length_b   1.000
_cell.length_c   1.000
_cell.angle_alpha   90.00
_cell.angle_beta   90.00
_cell.angle_gamma   90.00
#
_symmetry.space_group_name_H-M   'P 1'
#
loop_
_entity.id
_entity.type
_entity.pdbx_description
1 polymer ?
#
loop_
_entity_poly.entity_id
_entity_poly.type
_entity_poly.pdbx_seq_one_letter_code
_entity_poly.pdbx_strand_id
1 'polypeptide(L)'
;MQIRYDAIAEVPPAPDPALAELPGTLVDDLPDDVLMYTLPSRHCQSDLVIDEAWRLFGDVPDGSARVQAICDWVHQNIEYGYGNSTSTTSGYEAYQQRRGVCRDFAHIAVMFCRAMNIPARYVCGYLPDIDVPYNPIPMDFHAWFEAYVAGAWRTFDARHNTPRIGRVLIARGRDAVDTAILTSYGPSKLTGFTVWADEVDETISLDDPLLQQEVQG
;
A
#
# COMPACT_ATOMS: atom_id res chain seq x y z
N MET A 1 8.74 -26.67 -5.38
CA MET A 1 7.55 -26.18 -6.09
C MET A 1 7.90 -24.82 -6.65
N GLN A 2 7.60 -24.55 -7.90
CA GLN A 2 7.73 -23.24 -8.54
C GLN A 2 6.31 -22.76 -8.87
N ILE A 3 6.03 -21.51 -8.59
CA ILE A 3 4.78 -20.84 -8.97
C ILE A 3 5.17 -19.70 -9.91
N ARG A 4 4.56 -19.65 -11.08
CA ARG A 4 4.69 -18.56 -12.03
C ARG A 4 3.28 -18.04 -12.36
N TYR A 5 3.16 -16.73 -12.47
CA TYR A 5 1.94 -16.06 -12.92
C TYR A 5 2.33 -14.94 -13.88
N ASP A 6 1.71 -14.94 -15.04
CA ASP A 6 1.86 -13.91 -16.06
C ASP A 6 0.47 -13.40 -16.43
N ALA A 7 0.33 -12.08 -16.59
CA ALA A 7 -0.92 -11.45 -16.96
C ALA A 7 -0.67 -10.15 -17.74
N ILE A 8 -1.60 -9.80 -18.59
CA ILE A 8 -1.72 -8.46 -19.17
C ILE A 8 -2.92 -7.80 -18.51
N ALA A 9 -2.72 -6.59 -17.99
CA ALA A 9 -3.77 -5.83 -17.35
C ALA A 9 -3.96 -4.49 -18.07
N GLU A 10 -5.20 -4.15 -18.37
CA GLU A 10 -5.55 -2.80 -18.81
C GLU A 10 -5.75 -1.91 -17.60
N VAL A 11 -5.08 -0.78 -17.58
CA VAL A 11 -5.16 0.21 -16.50
C VAL A 11 -5.47 1.59 -17.07
N PRO A 12 -6.11 2.49 -16.28
CA PRO A 12 -6.33 3.85 -16.73
C PRO A 12 -5.01 4.53 -17.11
N PRO A 13 -4.94 5.23 -18.24
CA PRO A 13 -3.71 5.91 -18.70
C PRO A 13 -3.40 7.18 -17.92
N ALA A 14 -4.22 7.53 -16.94
CA ALA A 14 -4.06 8.72 -16.10
C ALA A 14 -3.45 8.34 -14.74
N PRO A 15 -2.66 9.24 -14.12
CA PRO A 15 -2.18 9.03 -12.76
C PRO A 15 -3.34 8.98 -11.76
N ASP A 16 -3.04 8.47 -10.57
CA ASP A 16 -3.97 8.53 -9.43
C ASP A 16 -4.61 9.92 -9.36
N PRO A 17 -5.93 10.03 -9.17
CA PRO A 17 -6.59 11.32 -9.17
C PRO A 17 -6.06 12.21 -8.05
N ALA A 18 -5.70 13.44 -8.36
CA ALA A 18 -5.43 14.44 -7.34
C ALA A 18 -6.68 14.62 -6.48
N LEU A 19 -6.55 14.36 -5.19
CA LEU A 19 -7.67 14.51 -4.26
C LEU A 19 -7.81 15.99 -3.94
N ALA A 20 -8.92 16.59 -4.36
CA ALA A 20 -9.35 17.88 -3.84
C ALA A 20 -9.57 17.76 -2.32
N GLU A 21 -9.72 18.89 -1.63
CA GLU A 21 -10.13 18.90 -0.22
C GLU A 21 -11.52 18.27 -0.08
N LEU A 22 -11.55 16.99 0.29
CA LEU A 22 -12.75 16.21 0.54
C LEU A 22 -13.00 16.15 2.04
N PRO A 23 -14.24 16.35 2.51
CA PRO A 23 -14.56 16.26 3.94
C PRO A 23 -14.40 14.82 4.46
N GLY A 24 -14.17 14.68 5.75
CA GLY A 24 -14.27 13.39 6.44
C GLY A 24 -15.68 12.80 6.35
N THR A 25 -15.78 11.52 6.65
CA THR A 25 -17.08 10.85 6.84
C THR A 25 -17.25 10.59 8.34
N LEU A 26 -18.33 11.07 8.91
CA LEU A 26 -18.64 10.83 10.32
C LEU A 26 -18.79 9.33 10.59
N VAL A 27 -18.39 8.87 11.76
CA VAL A 27 -18.48 7.44 12.11
C VAL A 27 -19.93 6.95 12.05
N ASP A 28 -20.91 7.79 12.42
CA ASP A 28 -22.34 7.47 12.39
C ASP A 28 -22.90 7.31 10.96
N ASP A 29 -22.20 7.85 9.95
CA ASP A 29 -22.55 7.79 8.54
C ASP A 29 -21.79 6.69 7.77
N LEU A 30 -20.95 5.91 8.47
CA LEU A 30 -20.18 4.85 7.83
C LEU A 30 -21.05 3.63 7.52
N PRO A 31 -20.93 3.03 6.32
CA PRO A 31 -21.51 1.72 6.04
C PRO A 31 -20.97 0.64 6.99
N ASP A 32 -21.81 -0.35 7.32
CA ASP A 32 -21.47 -1.43 8.26
C ASP A 32 -20.19 -2.20 7.86
N ASP A 33 -19.99 -2.41 6.58
CA ASP A 33 -18.82 -3.10 6.02
C ASP A 33 -17.53 -2.25 6.05
N VAL A 34 -17.65 -0.95 6.27
CA VAL A 34 -16.53 -0.02 6.41
C VAL A 34 -16.05 0.09 7.87
N LEU A 35 -16.94 -0.09 8.85
CA LEU A 35 -16.65 0.07 10.28
C LEU A 35 -15.46 -0.77 10.75
N MET A 36 -15.28 -1.99 10.23
CA MET A 36 -14.15 -2.85 10.60
C MET A 36 -12.78 -2.23 10.31
N TYR A 37 -12.71 -1.28 9.38
CA TYR A 37 -11.49 -0.60 8.99
C TYR A 37 -11.14 0.62 9.85
N THR A 38 -11.88 0.87 10.92
CA THR A 38 -11.52 1.80 12.01
C THR A 38 -10.81 1.09 13.15
N LEU A 39 -10.86 -0.24 13.19
CA LEU A 39 -10.35 -1.05 14.29
C LEU A 39 -8.85 -1.38 14.12
N PRO A 40 -8.10 -1.58 15.23
CA PRO A 40 -6.74 -2.08 15.16
C PRO A 40 -6.68 -3.48 14.54
N SER A 41 -5.53 -3.82 13.98
CA SER A 41 -5.28 -5.15 13.41
C SER A 41 -3.85 -5.61 13.72
N ARG A 42 -3.46 -6.82 13.26
CA ARG A 42 -2.17 -7.44 13.63
C ARG A 42 -0.97 -6.53 13.37
N HIS A 43 -0.95 -5.83 12.22
CA HIS A 43 0.15 -4.96 11.86
C HIS A 43 -0.18 -3.46 11.99
N CYS A 44 -1.42 -3.11 12.27
CA CYS A 44 -1.86 -1.72 12.42
C CYS A 44 -2.47 -1.52 13.81
N GLN A 45 -1.60 -1.36 14.82
CA GLN A 45 -1.98 -1.19 16.22
C GLN A 45 -2.36 0.29 16.48
N SER A 46 -3.51 0.72 15.96
CA SER A 46 -3.96 2.11 16.05
C SER A 46 -4.24 2.57 17.48
N ASP A 47 -4.58 1.64 18.36
CA ASP A 47 -4.78 1.85 19.79
C ASP A 47 -3.51 2.33 20.53
N LEU A 48 -2.33 2.02 20.01
CA LEU A 48 -1.05 2.40 20.62
C LEU A 48 -0.58 3.82 20.26
N VAL A 49 -1.26 4.49 19.33
CA VAL A 49 -0.79 5.78 18.78
C VAL A 49 -1.87 6.87 18.78
N ILE A 50 -2.96 6.69 19.51
CA ILE A 50 -4.08 7.64 19.52
C ILE A 50 -3.61 9.04 19.93
N ASP A 51 -2.96 9.17 21.08
CA ASP A 51 -2.50 10.47 21.59
C ASP A 51 -1.50 11.12 20.63
N GLU A 52 -0.60 10.32 20.05
CA GLU A 52 0.39 10.80 19.10
C GLU A 52 -0.23 11.23 17.78
N ALA A 53 -1.21 10.49 17.27
CA ALA A 53 -1.95 10.83 16.06
C ALA A 53 -2.66 12.20 16.23
N TRP A 54 -3.35 12.37 17.34
CA TRP A 54 -4.03 13.64 17.64
C TRP A 54 -3.04 14.79 17.87
N ARG A 55 -1.91 14.54 18.49
CA ARG A 55 -0.84 15.54 18.63
C ARG A 55 -0.26 15.99 17.29
N LEU A 56 -0.09 15.07 16.35
CA LEU A 56 0.52 15.35 15.04
C LEU A 56 -0.47 15.96 14.04
N PHE A 57 -1.70 15.48 14.02
CA PHE A 57 -2.65 15.73 12.92
C PHE A 57 -3.99 16.32 13.39
N GLY A 58 -4.19 16.53 14.70
CA GLY A 58 -5.45 16.99 15.27
C GLY A 58 -5.91 18.35 14.73
N ASP A 59 -4.96 19.25 14.46
CA ASP A 59 -5.23 20.60 13.95
C ASP A 59 -5.43 20.63 12.42
N VAL A 60 -5.16 19.54 11.71
CA VAL A 60 -5.40 19.46 10.27
C VAL A 60 -6.88 19.21 10.00
N PRO A 61 -7.51 19.89 9.03
CA PRO A 61 -8.91 19.64 8.69
C PRO A 61 -9.18 18.16 8.40
N ASP A 62 -10.31 17.66 8.92
CA ASP A 62 -10.71 16.27 8.70
C ASP A 62 -10.97 15.96 7.22
N GLY A 63 -10.76 14.69 6.85
CA GLY A 63 -10.94 14.22 5.47
C GLY A 63 -9.62 14.03 4.72
N SER A 64 -9.63 14.30 3.41
CA SER A 64 -8.46 14.04 2.56
C SER A 64 -7.22 14.84 2.97
N ALA A 65 -7.40 16.06 3.49
CA ALA A 65 -6.29 16.90 3.96
C ALA A 65 -5.54 16.22 5.12
N ARG A 66 -6.27 15.66 6.08
CA ARG A 66 -5.66 14.93 7.22
C ARG A 66 -4.97 13.65 6.77
N VAL A 67 -5.58 12.89 5.87
CA VAL A 67 -4.95 11.68 5.30
C VAL A 67 -3.67 12.04 4.53
N GLN A 68 -3.69 13.12 3.76
CA GLN A 68 -2.50 13.59 3.05
C GLN A 68 -1.40 14.04 4.03
N ALA A 69 -1.75 14.75 5.09
CA ALA A 69 -0.78 15.14 6.13
C ALA A 69 -0.14 13.92 6.81
N ILE A 70 -0.91 12.82 6.99
CA ILE A 70 -0.37 11.54 7.46
C ILE A 70 0.61 10.96 6.44
N CYS A 71 0.27 10.95 5.13
CA CYS A 71 1.16 10.50 4.07
C CYS A 71 2.46 11.30 4.05
N ASP A 72 2.36 12.63 4.08
CA ASP A 72 3.51 13.54 4.07
C ASP A 72 4.44 13.28 5.25
N TRP A 73 3.84 13.11 6.44
CA TRP A 73 4.60 12.82 7.63
C TRP A 73 5.32 11.48 7.56
N VAL A 74 4.63 10.40 7.13
CA VAL A 74 5.22 9.08 6.97
C VAL A 74 6.35 9.12 5.94
N HIS A 75 6.11 9.75 4.79
CA HIS A 75 7.10 9.91 3.72
C HIS A 75 8.39 10.61 4.21
N GLN A 76 8.24 11.65 5.01
CA GLN A 76 9.36 12.49 5.49
C GLN A 76 10.11 11.88 6.69
N ASN A 77 9.44 11.07 7.51
CA ASN A 77 9.97 10.64 8.80
C ASN A 77 10.34 9.15 8.87
N ILE A 78 10.05 8.37 7.84
CA ILE A 78 10.39 6.94 7.77
C ILE A 78 11.42 6.72 6.68
N GLU A 79 12.55 6.13 7.04
CA GLU A 79 13.60 5.77 6.11
C GLU A 79 13.21 4.49 5.34
N TYR A 80 13.19 4.59 4.01
CA TYR A 80 12.94 3.41 3.17
C TYR A 80 14.21 2.62 2.92
N GLY A 81 14.15 1.29 3.07
CA GLY A 81 15.28 0.43 2.68
C GLY A 81 14.96 -1.06 2.77
N TYR A 82 15.40 -1.81 1.78
CA TYR A 82 15.35 -3.27 1.82
C TYR A 82 16.17 -3.78 3.01
N GLY A 83 15.62 -4.75 3.75
CA GLY A 83 16.25 -5.28 4.97
C GLY A 83 15.91 -4.52 6.26
N ASN A 84 15.21 -3.40 6.16
CA ASN A 84 14.72 -2.65 7.33
C ASN A 84 13.51 -3.28 8.02
N SER A 85 12.98 -4.37 7.48
CA SER A 85 11.75 -4.99 7.96
C SER A 85 11.77 -6.50 7.78
N THR A 86 10.99 -7.20 8.60
CA THR A 86 10.77 -8.64 8.53
C THR A 86 9.29 -8.93 8.31
N SER A 87 8.92 -10.17 8.04
CA SER A 87 7.52 -10.58 7.90
C SER A 87 6.66 -10.35 9.16
N THR A 88 7.29 -10.19 10.32
CA THR A 88 6.62 -9.98 11.61
C THR A 88 6.62 -8.52 12.07
N THR A 89 7.39 -7.65 11.43
CA THR A 89 7.45 -6.21 11.78
C THR A 89 6.07 -5.58 11.63
N SER A 90 5.61 -4.96 12.68
CA SER A 90 4.33 -4.23 12.72
C SER A 90 4.52 -2.76 12.35
N GLY A 91 3.41 -2.08 12.02
CA GLY A 91 3.44 -0.63 11.78
C GLY A 91 3.94 0.16 12.98
N TYR A 92 3.59 -0.27 14.20
CA TYR A 92 4.06 0.38 15.42
C TYR A 92 5.58 0.22 15.61
N GLU A 93 6.13 -0.97 15.38
CA GLU A 93 7.58 -1.20 15.45
C GLU A 93 8.33 -0.40 14.38
N ALA A 94 7.84 -0.39 13.14
CA ALA A 94 8.42 0.41 12.06
C ALA A 94 8.36 1.93 12.37
N TYR A 95 7.24 2.38 12.93
CA TYR A 95 7.09 3.77 13.41
C TYR A 95 8.13 4.12 14.47
N GLN A 96 8.32 3.27 15.48
CA GLN A 96 9.32 3.50 16.53
C GLN A 96 10.75 3.50 15.97
N GLN A 97 11.06 2.58 15.05
CA GLN A 97 12.39 2.45 14.44
C GLN A 97 12.67 3.49 13.35
N ARG A 98 11.65 4.22 12.89
CA ARG A 98 11.74 5.22 11.81
C ARG A 98 12.27 4.66 10.49
N ARG A 99 12.04 3.39 10.20
CA ARG A 99 12.50 2.72 8.99
C ARG A 99 11.59 1.56 8.61
N GLY A 100 11.54 1.23 7.31
CA GLY A 100 10.72 0.15 6.81
C GLY A 100 10.77 -0.01 5.29
N VAL A 101 9.90 -0.87 4.77
CA VAL A 101 9.61 -1.05 3.34
C VAL A 101 8.22 -0.52 2.99
N CYS A 102 7.81 -0.56 1.73
CA CYS A 102 6.49 -0.03 1.29
C CYS A 102 5.32 -0.53 2.15
N ARG A 103 5.34 -1.80 2.55
CA ARG A 103 4.35 -2.40 3.46
C ARG A 103 4.26 -1.65 4.80
N ASP A 104 5.41 -1.31 5.38
CA ASP A 104 5.46 -0.65 6.68
C ASP A 104 4.99 0.80 6.59
N PHE A 105 5.31 1.50 5.50
CA PHE A 105 4.76 2.84 5.20
C PHE A 105 3.23 2.82 5.14
N ALA A 106 2.66 1.84 4.42
CA ALA A 106 1.22 1.67 4.35
C ALA A 106 0.62 1.33 5.73
N HIS A 107 1.24 0.43 6.51
CA HIS A 107 0.77 0.08 7.85
C HIS A 107 0.79 1.27 8.82
N ILE A 108 1.84 2.10 8.80
CA ILE A 108 1.94 3.29 9.65
C ILE A 108 0.83 4.28 9.26
N ALA A 109 0.63 4.53 7.96
CA ALA A 109 -0.42 5.43 7.51
C ALA A 109 -1.82 4.93 7.89
N VAL A 110 -2.12 3.65 7.67
CA VAL A 110 -3.37 3.01 8.10
C VAL A 110 -3.56 3.10 9.61
N MET A 111 -2.51 2.85 10.38
CA MET A 111 -2.52 2.92 11.83
C MET A 111 -2.89 4.33 12.32
N PHE A 112 -2.29 5.38 11.76
CA PHE A 112 -2.61 6.77 12.11
C PHE A 112 -4.02 7.18 11.66
N CYS A 113 -4.44 6.79 10.45
CA CYS A 113 -5.81 7.05 9.99
C CYS A 113 -6.84 6.47 10.97
N ARG A 114 -6.69 5.20 11.34
CA ARG A 114 -7.62 4.52 12.27
C ARG A 114 -7.57 5.12 13.68
N ALA A 115 -6.41 5.53 14.16
CA ALA A 115 -6.28 6.23 15.45
C ALA A 115 -7.06 7.55 15.50
N MET A 116 -7.39 8.10 14.34
CA MET A 116 -8.21 9.32 14.17
C MET A 116 -9.61 9.03 13.65
N ASN A 117 -10.08 7.79 13.78
CA ASN A 117 -11.40 7.31 13.32
C ASN A 117 -11.64 7.43 11.80
N ILE A 118 -10.57 7.54 11.00
CA ILE A 118 -10.67 7.50 9.54
C ILE A 118 -10.53 6.04 9.11
N PRO A 119 -11.56 5.43 8.50
CA PRO A 119 -11.44 4.06 8.02
C PRO A 119 -10.36 3.96 6.96
N ALA A 120 -9.43 3.03 7.14
CA ALA A 120 -8.34 2.83 6.21
C ALA A 120 -8.04 1.33 6.03
N ARG A 121 -7.72 0.92 4.80
CA ARG A 121 -7.40 -0.46 4.46
C ARG A 121 -6.09 -0.56 3.69
N TYR A 122 -5.37 -1.60 3.97
CA TYR A 122 -4.14 -1.96 3.29
C TYR A 122 -4.43 -2.52 1.91
N VAL A 123 -3.58 -2.19 0.96
CA VAL A 123 -3.67 -2.67 -0.43
C VAL A 123 -2.29 -3.14 -0.88
N CYS A 124 -2.24 -4.26 -1.60
CA CYS A 124 -1.04 -4.68 -2.30
C CYS A 124 -1.31 -4.97 -3.77
N GLY A 125 -0.28 -4.81 -4.59
CA GLY A 125 -0.36 -5.03 -6.03
C GLY A 125 0.93 -4.72 -6.75
N TYR A 126 0.84 -4.56 -8.05
CA TYR A 126 1.95 -4.11 -8.88
C TYR A 126 1.88 -2.60 -9.09
N LEU A 127 3.05 -1.99 -9.20
CA LEU A 127 3.20 -0.57 -9.55
C LEU A 127 4.39 -0.41 -10.49
N PRO A 128 4.16 -0.37 -11.81
CA PRO A 128 5.21 -0.20 -12.80
C PRO A 128 5.80 1.22 -12.76
N ASP A 129 7.00 1.37 -13.33
CA ASP A 129 7.68 2.65 -13.45
C ASP A 129 7.27 3.38 -14.75
N ILE A 130 5.95 3.71 -14.87
CA ILE A 130 5.39 4.48 -15.98
C ILE A 130 5.50 5.99 -15.63
N ASP A 131 6.01 6.78 -16.57
CA ASP A 131 6.21 8.23 -16.46
C ASP A 131 7.03 8.68 -15.23
N VAL A 132 7.91 7.82 -14.76
CA VAL A 132 8.85 8.13 -13.68
C VAL A 132 10.29 7.77 -14.10
N PRO A 133 11.32 8.35 -13.48
CA PRO A 133 12.69 7.96 -13.75
C PRO A 133 12.92 6.47 -13.52
N TYR A 134 13.62 5.83 -14.46
CA TYR A 134 13.99 4.42 -14.35
C TYR A 134 14.72 4.14 -13.03
N ASN A 135 14.29 3.10 -12.34
CA ASN A 135 14.92 2.61 -11.12
C ASN A 135 15.61 1.26 -11.39
N PRO A 136 16.95 1.16 -11.27
CA PRO A 136 17.67 -0.08 -11.52
C PRO A 136 17.50 -1.15 -10.43
N ILE A 137 16.80 -0.85 -9.34
CA ILE A 137 16.52 -1.82 -8.28
C ILE A 137 15.52 -2.83 -8.78
N PRO A 138 15.73 -4.16 -8.56
CA PRO A 138 14.76 -5.17 -8.94
C PRO A 138 13.35 -4.84 -8.41
N MET A 139 12.34 -5.01 -9.25
CA MET A 139 10.95 -4.77 -8.86
C MET A 139 10.50 -5.73 -7.77
N ASP A 140 9.55 -5.29 -6.99
CA ASP A 140 8.83 -6.06 -5.97
C ASP A 140 7.34 -5.69 -6.05
N PHE A 141 6.50 -6.44 -5.34
CA PHE A 141 5.16 -5.98 -5.06
C PHE A 141 5.19 -4.66 -4.32
N HIS A 142 4.23 -3.81 -4.64
CA HIS A 142 4.08 -2.54 -3.96
C HIS A 142 2.89 -2.58 -2.99
N ALA A 143 3.02 -1.83 -1.90
CA ALA A 143 1.96 -1.64 -0.93
C ALA A 143 1.60 -0.16 -0.83
N TRP A 144 0.31 0.10 -0.82
CA TRP A 144 -0.30 1.40 -0.56
C TRP A 144 -1.50 1.24 0.35
N PHE A 145 -2.33 2.25 0.49
CA PHE A 145 -3.56 2.12 1.26
C PHE A 145 -4.70 2.91 0.63
N GLU A 146 -5.90 2.58 1.05
CA GLU A 146 -7.09 3.36 0.74
C GLU A 146 -7.71 3.86 2.03
N ALA A 147 -8.14 5.13 2.06
CA ALA A 147 -8.90 5.73 3.15
C ALA A 147 -10.32 6.05 2.67
N TYR A 148 -11.31 5.88 3.57
CA TYR A 148 -12.70 6.16 3.26
C TYR A 148 -13.00 7.62 3.58
N VAL A 149 -13.13 8.43 2.53
CA VAL A 149 -13.28 9.88 2.62
C VAL A 149 -14.41 10.33 1.69
N ALA A 150 -15.27 11.20 2.16
CA ALA A 150 -16.43 11.70 1.41
C ALA A 150 -17.28 10.56 0.81
N GLY A 151 -17.55 9.53 1.63
CA GLY A 151 -18.43 8.42 1.25
C GLY A 151 -17.82 7.44 0.24
N ALA A 152 -16.49 7.46 0.00
CA ALA A 152 -15.84 6.53 -0.92
C ALA A 152 -14.39 6.21 -0.53
N TRP A 153 -13.92 5.02 -0.95
CA TRP A 153 -12.52 4.66 -0.84
C TRP A 153 -11.67 5.48 -1.81
N ARG A 154 -10.59 6.08 -1.29
CA ARG A 154 -9.63 6.90 -2.04
C ARG A 154 -8.23 6.35 -1.85
N THR A 155 -7.46 6.26 -2.94
CA THR A 155 -6.08 5.76 -2.95
C THR A 155 -5.11 6.80 -2.41
N PHE A 156 -4.20 6.35 -1.54
CA PHE A 156 -3.09 7.11 -1.00
C PHE A 156 -1.84 6.23 -0.94
N ASP A 157 -0.67 6.82 -1.11
CA ASP A 157 0.60 6.09 -1.11
C ASP A 157 1.67 6.85 -0.31
N ALA A 158 1.83 6.49 0.94
CA ALA A 158 2.79 7.15 1.82
C ALA A 158 4.26 6.87 1.44
N ARG A 159 4.56 5.84 0.65
CA ARG A 159 5.92 5.52 0.22
C ARG A 159 6.38 6.43 -0.92
N HIS A 160 5.59 6.58 -1.98
CA HIS A 160 5.92 7.46 -3.10
C HIS A 160 5.45 8.89 -2.86
N ASN A 161 4.30 9.05 -2.24
CA ASN A 161 3.65 10.32 -1.93
C ASN A 161 3.47 11.23 -3.17
N THR A 162 3.28 10.60 -4.31
CA THR A 162 3.01 11.23 -5.61
C THR A 162 2.01 10.40 -6.38
N PRO A 163 1.15 11.01 -7.21
CA PRO A 163 0.30 10.27 -8.13
C PRO A 163 1.12 9.36 -9.05
N ARG A 164 0.68 8.13 -9.26
CA ARG A 164 1.34 7.16 -10.11
C ARG A 164 0.36 6.59 -11.14
N ILE A 165 0.88 6.07 -12.25
CA ILE A 165 0.14 5.40 -13.31
C ILE A 165 0.35 3.88 -13.17
N GLY A 166 -0.66 3.10 -13.54
CA GLY A 166 -0.50 1.66 -13.74
C GLY A 166 -0.63 0.79 -12.49
N ARG A 167 -1.32 1.25 -11.43
CA ARG A 167 -1.59 0.37 -10.26
C ARG A 167 -2.44 -0.82 -10.65
N VAL A 168 -1.89 -2.02 -10.53
CA VAL A 168 -2.62 -3.28 -10.69
C VAL A 168 -2.87 -3.88 -9.31
N LEU A 169 -4.13 -3.84 -8.89
CA LEU A 169 -4.56 -4.36 -7.60
C LEU A 169 -4.48 -5.89 -7.55
N ILE A 170 -3.89 -6.44 -6.49
CA ILE A 170 -3.96 -7.86 -6.16
C ILE A 170 -4.98 -8.10 -5.04
N ALA A 171 -4.83 -7.43 -3.90
CA ALA A 171 -5.70 -7.66 -2.75
C ALA A 171 -5.85 -6.43 -1.85
N ARG A 172 -6.97 -6.40 -1.13
CA ARG A 172 -7.29 -5.45 -0.06
C ARG A 172 -7.53 -6.18 1.24
N GLY A 173 -7.15 -5.58 2.37
CA GLY A 173 -7.39 -6.15 3.68
C GLY A 173 -7.16 -5.16 4.82
N ARG A 174 -7.34 -5.59 6.05
CA ARG A 174 -7.10 -4.75 7.22
C ARG A 174 -5.60 -4.44 7.37
N ASP A 175 -4.77 -5.40 7.01
CA ASP A 175 -3.31 -5.29 6.93
C ASP A 175 -2.73 -6.43 6.06
N ALA A 176 -1.41 -6.57 6.04
CA ALA A 176 -0.73 -7.57 5.20
C ALA A 176 -1.05 -9.03 5.53
N VAL A 177 -1.64 -9.33 6.69
CA VAL A 177 -2.08 -10.70 7.02
C VAL A 177 -3.27 -11.11 6.16
N ASP A 178 -4.21 -10.19 5.93
CA ASP A 178 -5.39 -10.46 5.11
C ASP A 178 -5.05 -10.53 3.61
N THR A 179 -3.87 -10.07 3.21
CA THR A 179 -3.44 -9.96 1.80
C THR A 179 -2.16 -10.75 1.52
N ALA A 180 -1.93 -11.82 2.27
CA ALA A 180 -0.73 -12.63 2.10
C ALA A 180 -0.63 -13.20 0.67
N ILE A 181 0.47 -12.91 -0.03
CA ILE A 181 0.73 -13.40 -1.39
C ILE A 181 0.88 -14.93 -1.41
N LEU A 182 1.43 -15.50 -0.33
CA LEU A 182 1.63 -16.94 -0.16
C LEU A 182 1.41 -17.32 1.30
N THR A 183 0.62 -18.36 1.52
CA THR A 183 0.50 -19.02 2.80
C THR A 183 0.99 -20.47 2.68
N SER A 184 1.95 -20.87 3.53
CA SER A 184 2.48 -22.22 3.55
C SER A 184 2.14 -22.92 4.87
N TYR A 185 1.84 -24.20 4.78
CA TYR A 185 1.59 -25.07 5.95
C TYR A 185 2.76 -26.05 6.08
N GLY A 186 3.50 -25.93 7.18
CA GLY A 186 4.71 -26.71 7.44
C GLY A 186 6.01 -25.99 7.07
N PRO A 187 7.18 -26.61 7.32
CA PRO A 187 8.47 -26.01 7.03
C PRO A 187 8.65 -25.74 5.53
N SER A 188 8.95 -24.50 5.19
CA SER A 188 9.23 -24.09 3.81
C SER A 188 10.33 -23.03 3.80
N LYS A 189 11.10 -22.99 2.71
CA LYS A 189 12.12 -21.98 2.48
C LYS A 189 11.91 -21.38 1.09
N LEU A 190 11.74 -20.07 1.04
CA LEU A 190 11.73 -19.34 -0.22
C LEU A 190 13.16 -19.32 -0.77
N THR A 191 13.34 -19.82 -1.99
CA THR A 191 14.65 -19.93 -2.65
C THR A 191 14.84 -18.97 -3.81
N GLY A 192 13.74 -18.40 -4.32
CA GLY A 192 13.75 -17.40 -5.39
C GLY A 192 12.44 -16.63 -5.35
N PHE A 193 12.52 -15.35 -5.70
CA PHE A 193 11.38 -14.47 -5.80
C PHE A 193 11.71 -13.37 -6.81
N THR A 194 10.88 -13.24 -7.82
CA THR A 194 11.05 -12.23 -8.87
C THR A 194 9.68 -11.66 -9.22
N VAL A 195 9.62 -10.34 -9.31
CA VAL A 195 8.41 -9.61 -9.70
C VAL A 195 8.81 -8.63 -10.80
N TRP A 196 7.98 -8.49 -11.81
CA TRP A 196 8.09 -7.45 -12.81
C TRP A 196 6.71 -6.94 -13.19
N ALA A 197 6.64 -5.68 -13.57
CA ALA A 197 5.44 -5.03 -14.08
C ALA A 197 5.90 -3.91 -15.02
N ASP A 198 5.75 -4.14 -16.31
CA ASP A 198 6.19 -3.20 -17.34
C ASP A 198 5.02 -2.81 -18.23
N GLU A 199 5.13 -1.64 -18.84
CA GLU A 199 4.22 -1.24 -19.91
C GLU A 199 4.52 -2.07 -21.14
N VAL A 200 3.47 -2.63 -21.76
CA VAL A 200 3.59 -3.43 -22.98
C VAL A 200 2.82 -2.77 -24.12
N ASP A 201 3.29 -2.97 -25.34
CA ASP A 201 2.59 -2.55 -26.55
C ASP A 201 1.24 -3.30 -26.67
N GLU A 202 0.19 -2.63 -27.13
CA GLU A 202 -1.14 -3.23 -27.36
C GLU A 202 -1.12 -4.46 -28.28
N THR A 203 -0.05 -4.65 -29.06
CA THR A 203 0.14 -5.80 -29.94
C THR A 203 0.67 -7.05 -29.24
N ILE A 204 1.17 -6.94 -28.01
CA ILE A 204 1.75 -8.06 -27.27
C ILE A 204 0.64 -8.93 -26.68
N SER A 205 0.72 -10.23 -26.90
CA SER A 205 -0.16 -11.23 -26.30
C SER A 205 0.61 -12.10 -25.29
N LEU A 206 -0.11 -12.78 -24.38
CA LEU A 206 0.49 -13.73 -23.42
C LEU A 206 1.24 -14.90 -24.09
N ASP A 207 0.93 -15.19 -25.34
CA ASP A 207 1.60 -16.23 -26.13
C ASP A 207 2.87 -15.71 -26.84
N ASP A 208 3.23 -14.43 -26.64
CA ASP A 208 4.40 -13.85 -27.30
C ASP A 208 5.68 -14.52 -26.77
N PRO A 209 6.55 -15.01 -27.70
CA PRO A 209 7.81 -15.64 -27.32
C PRO A 209 8.75 -14.76 -26.53
N LEU A 210 8.63 -13.42 -26.62
CA LEU A 210 9.43 -12.47 -25.85
C LEU A 210 9.12 -12.55 -24.35
N LEU A 211 7.86 -12.78 -23.96
CA LEU A 211 7.47 -12.99 -22.57
C LEU A 211 7.93 -14.35 -22.02
N GLN A 212 8.29 -15.29 -22.90
CA GLN A 212 8.73 -16.63 -22.49
C GLN A 212 10.26 -16.77 -22.36
N GLN A 213 11.05 -15.82 -22.89
CA GLN A 213 12.52 -15.93 -22.93
C GLN A 213 13.21 -15.49 -21.63
N GLU A 214 12.61 -14.67 -20.80
CA GLU A 214 13.24 -14.16 -19.57
C GLU A 214 13.34 -15.18 -18.41
N VAL A 215 12.96 -16.42 -18.62
CA VAL A 215 12.87 -17.48 -17.59
C VAL A 215 14.10 -18.39 -17.53
N GLN A 216 15.11 -18.17 -18.38
CA GLN A 216 16.31 -19.03 -18.45
C GLN A 216 17.59 -18.36 -17.92
N GLY A 217 17.48 -17.27 -17.17
CA GLY A 217 18.61 -16.58 -16.55
C GLY A 217 18.78 -16.88 -15.05
#